data_be81e15918195805b224f9e1b8a9999d
#
_entry.id   be81e15918195805b224f9e1b8a9999d
#
_cell.length_a   1.000
_cell.length_b   1.000
_cell.length_c   1.000
_cell.angle_alpha   90.00
_cell.angle_beta   90.00
_cell.angle_gamma   90.00
#
_symmetry.space_group_name_H-M   'P 1'
#
loop_
_entity.id
_entity.type
_entity.pdbx_description
1 polymer ?
#
loop_
_entity_poly.entity_id
_entity_poly.type
_entity_poly.pdbx_seq_one_letter_code
_entity_poly.pdbx_strand_id
1 'polypeptide(L)'
;MTLRHMKIFVAVYQQKSITLASNSLHLAQPSVSLAIKELEEYYHIRLFDRLSRRIYPTENGHRFYEYALHIVSLFSEMENKIPAWDANAPLHIGSSITLGTCLLPSLVKTYQEQHPEIKIYVTIKNTGTIEQAVVDNQLDFALVEGTVTHPEIISEVFSADMLCMVAAPGHPLAANRTVTLADAASCPLLLREPGSAGREIVESLFLSGGIQIAPAWESVSTLALIRAAQNGLGIAILPELLVRDALKSGDLVSLPLPPDILTRSLYLIRHHNKYLSSSAEEFLNLCRMWKF
;
A
#
# COMPACT_ATOMS: atom_id res chain seq x y z
N MET A 1 6.20 -39.63 9.58
CA MET A 1 6.54 -38.81 10.75
C MET A 1 5.96 -37.39 10.61
N THR A 2 5.45 -36.78 11.69
CA THR A 2 4.85 -35.44 11.72
C THR A 2 5.28 -34.66 12.97
N LEU A 3 5.06 -33.35 13.00
CA LEU A 3 5.29 -32.51 14.20
C LEU A 3 4.50 -33.03 15.41
N ARG A 4 3.31 -33.59 15.21
CA ARG A 4 2.50 -34.19 16.27
C ARG A 4 3.27 -35.35 16.96
N HIS A 5 3.96 -36.16 16.21
CA HIS A 5 4.79 -37.27 16.76
C HIS A 5 5.93 -36.70 17.60
N MET A 6 6.58 -35.61 17.16
CA MET A 6 7.64 -34.95 17.94
C MET A 6 7.10 -34.34 19.23
N LYS A 7 5.95 -33.63 19.20
CA LYS A 7 5.28 -33.10 20.40
C LYS A 7 4.96 -34.22 21.39
N ILE A 8 4.44 -35.36 20.91
CA ILE A 8 4.16 -36.53 21.76
C ILE A 8 5.44 -37.11 22.36
N PHE A 9 6.48 -37.27 21.54
CA PHE A 9 7.77 -37.80 22.02
C PHE A 9 8.37 -36.92 23.10
N VAL A 10 8.42 -35.59 22.89
CA VAL A 10 8.93 -34.61 23.88
C VAL A 10 8.17 -34.72 25.21
N ALA A 11 6.84 -34.79 25.18
CA ALA A 11 6.02 -34.95 26.37
C ALA A 11 6.31 -36.28 27.11
N VAL A 12 6.41 -37.40 26.38
CA VAL A 12 6.73 -38.71 26.99
C VAL A 12 8.13 -38.70 27.57
N TYR A 13 9.11 -38.10 26.90
CA TYR A 13 10.48 -38.00 27.41
C TYR A 13 10.56 -37.18 28.70
N GLN A 14 9.92 -36.03 28.75
CA GLN A 14 9.90 -35.14 29.92
C GLN A 14 9.21 -35.77 31.14
N GLN A 15 8.07 -36.43 30.88
CA GLN A 15 7.25 -36.99 31.97
C GLN A 15 7.62 -38.42 32.34
N LYS A 16 8.44 -39.08 31.52
CA LYS A 16 8.85 -40.49 31.70
C LYS A 16 7.65 -41.43 31.94
N SER A 17 6.49 -41.06 31.36
CA SER A 17 5.21 -41.76 31.49
C SER A 17 4.29 -41.48 30.34
N ILE A 18 3.82 -42.56 29.66
CA ILE A 18 2.82 -42.44 28.62
C ILE A 18 1.49 -41.88 29.14
N THR A 19 1.07 -42.32 30.31
CA THR A 19 -0.18 -41.88 30.96
C THR A 19 -0.15 -40.39 31.30
N LEU A 20 0.91 -39.89 31.89
CA LEU A 20 1.03 -38.47 32.17
C LEU A 20 1.10 -37.62 30.88
N ALA A 21 1.89 -38.08 29.92
CA ALA A 21 1.98 -37.42 28.62
C ALA A 21 0.61 -37.41 27.88
N SER A 22 -0.15 -38.50 27.95
CA SER A 22 -1.49 -38.52 27.32
C SER A 22 -2.44 -37.54 28.01
N ASN A 23 -2.41 -37.42 29.30
CA ASN A 23 -3.23 -36.46 30.03
C ASN A 23 -2.83 -35.00 29.70
N SER A 24 -1.54 -34.68 29.69
CA SER A 24 -1.06 -33.30 29.40
C SER A 24 -1.33 -32.88 27.95
N LEU A 25 -1.39 -33.85 27.03
CA LEU A 25 -1.68 -33.58 25.62
C LEU A 25 -3.16 -33.74 25.27
N HIS A 26 -4.01 -34.11 26.24
CA HIS A 26 -5.43 -34.42 26.03
C HIS A 26 -5.66 -35.50 24.94
N LEU A 27 -4.81 -36.54 24.93
CA LEU A 27 -4.85 -37.64 24.00
C LEU A 27 -5.16 -38.96 24.73
N ALA A 28 -5.71 -39.93 23.98
CA ALA A 28 -5.86 -41.29 24.48
C ALA A 28 -4.49 -41.98 24.63
N GLN A 29 -4.25 -42.70 25.72
CA GLN A 29 -2.99 -43.41 25.97
C GLN A 29 -2.57 -44.35 24.80
N PRO A 30 -3.48 -45.10 24.14
CA PRO A 30 -3.10 -45.91 22.98
C PRO A 30 -2.54 -45.09 21.83
N SER A 31 -3.09 -43.86 21.58
CA SER A 31 -2.60 -42.97 20.53
C SER A 31 -1.17 -42.45 20.81
N VAL A 32 -0.86 -42.15 22.06
CA VAL A 32 0.48 -41.76 22.47
C VAL A 32 1.47 -42.93 22.31
N SER A 33 1.06 -44.12 22.73
CA SER A 33 1.90 -45.32 22.57
C SER A 33 2.15 -45.70 21.12
N LEU A 34 1.12 -45.55 20.25
CA LEU A 34 1.21 -45.80 18.82
C LEU A 34 2.17 -44.80 18.17
N ALA A 35 2.06 -43.51 18.49
CA ALA A 35 2.93 -42.45 17.93
C ALA A 35 4.42 -42.69 18.24
N ILE A 36 4.73 -43.16 19.47
CA ILE A 36 6.10 -43.53 19.82
C ILE A 36 6.57 -44.73 19.00
N LYS A 37 5.72 -45.75 18.85
CA LYS A 37 6.02 -46.93 18.06
C LYS A 37 6.26 -46.56 16.59
N GLU A 38 5.42 -45.72 16.00
CA GLU A 38 5.56 -45.25 14.61
C GLU A 38 6.87 -44.45 14.40
N LEU A 39 7.31 -43.66 15.38
CA LEU A 39 8.62 -42.99 15.35
C LEU A 39 9.77 -43.98 15.36
N GLU A 40 9.73 -44.97 16.27
CA GLU A 40 10.75 -46.01 16.39
C GLU A 40 10.87 -46.88 15.13
N GLU A 41 9.71 -47.24 14.55
CA GLU A 41 9.62 -47.97 13.29
C GLU A 41 10.12 -47.16 12.09
N TYR A 42 9.76 -45.88 12.00
CA TYR A 42 10.15 -45.02 10.89
C TYR A 42 11.66 -44.80 10.80
N TYR A 43 12.32 -44.63 11.97
CA TYR A 43 13.75 -44.42 12.04
C TYR A 43 14.58 -45.69 12.26
N HIS A 44 13.90 -46.82 12.45
CA HIS A 44 14.53 -48.12 12.77
C HIS A 44 15.45 -48.08 14.02
N ILE A 45 15.05 -47.28 15.03
CA ILE A 45 15.75 -47.13 16.31
C ILE A 45 14.78 -47.26 17.48
N ARG A 46 15.32 -47.64 18.65
CA ARG A 46 14.57 -47.57 19.89
C ARG A 46 14.85 -46.23 20.57
N LEU A 47 13.77 -45.53 20.96
CA LEU A 47 13.84 -44.27 21.69
C LEU A 47 13.63 -44.46 23.20
N PHE A 48 12.90 -45.51 23.57
CA PHE A 48 12.60 -45.84 24.94
C PHE A 48 12.76 -47.33 25.26
N ASP A 49 13.33 -47.62 26.45
CA ASP A 49 13.30 -48.93 27.10
C ASP A 49 12.09 -48.98 28.01
N ARG A 50 11.35 -50.10 27.97
CA ARG A 50 10.18 -50.36 28.83
C ARG A 50 10.55 -51.41 29.85
N LEU A 51 10.91 -50.94 31.06
CA LEU A 51 11.32 -51.81 32.15
C LEU A 51 10.34 -51.69 33.33
N SER A 52 9.81 -52.80 33.83
CA SER A 52 8.98 -52.88 35.05
C SER A 52 7.87 -51.80 35.09
N ARG A 53 7.12 -51.63 34.03
CA ARG A 53 6.05 -50.61 33.82
C ARG A 53 6.52 -49.14 33.81
N ARG A 54 7.83 -48.88 33.69
CA ARG A 54 8.40 -47.55 33.51
C ARG A 54 9.05 -47.41 32.17
N ILE A 55 9.16 -46.18 31.72
CA ILE A 55 9.78 -45.81 30.44
C ILE A 55 11.08 -45.04 30.74
N TYR A 56 12.17 -45.47 30.12
CA TYR A 56 13.48 -44.86 30.22
C TYR A 56 13.95 -44.49 28.80
N PRO A 57 14.40 -43.22 28.55
CA PRO A 57 15.01 -42.90 27.29
C PRO A 57 16.28 -43.72 27.03
N THR A 58 16.46 -44.19 25.82
CA THR A 58 17.70 -44.77 25.33
C THR A 58 18.71 -43.66 25.00
N GLU A 59 19.95 -44.01 24.67
CA GLU A 59 20.93 -43.04 24.15
C GLU A 59 20.43 -42.36 22.86
N ASN A 60 19.78 -43.11 21.96
CA ASN A 60 19.14 -42.54 20.81
C ASN A 60 17.93 -41.64 21.21
N GLY A 61 17.19 -41.99 22.26
CA GLY A 61 16.13 -41.17 22.82
C GLY A 61 16.63 -39.84 23.36
N HIS A 62 17.81 -39.79 24.01
CA HIS A 62 18.43 -38.55 24.45
C HIS A 62 18.81 -37.66 23.27
N ARG A 63 19.51 -38.20 22.27
CA ARG A 63 19.89 -37.45 21.07
C ARG A 63 18.66 -36.95 20.30
N PHE A 64 17.67 -37.81 20.12
CA PHE A 64 16.44 -37.44 19.43
C PHE A 64 15.68 -36.32 20.17
N TYR A 65 15.74 -36.31 21.50
CA TYR A 65 15.08 -35.29 22.32
C TYR A 65 15.63 -33.89 22.07
N GLU A 66 16.95 -33.73 21.93
CA GLU A 66 17.57 -32.43 21.66
C GLU A 66 17.03 -31.82 20.37
N TYR A 67 16.98 -32.62 19.28
CA TYR A 67 16.42 -32.17 18.02
C TYR A 67 14.91 -31.95 18.05
N ALA A 68 14.17 -32.88 18.63
CA ALA A 68 12.71 -32.81 18.70
C ALA A 68 12.24 -31.59 19.53
N LEU A 69 12.91 -31.32 20.65
CA LEU A 69 12.62 -30.17 21.50
C LEU A 69 12.87 -28.86 20.73
N HIS A 70 14.00 -28.75 20.02
CA HIS A 70 14.33 -27.57 19.21
C HIS A 70 13.28 -27.32 18.13
N ILE A 71 12.88 -28.33 17.39
CA ILE A 71 11.86 -28.24 16.33
C ILE A 71 10.50 -27.82 16.91
N VAL A 72 10.07 -28.44 18.02
CA VAL A 72 8.81 -28.12 18.68
C VAL A 72 8.82 -26.68 19.22
N SER A 73 9.94 -26.25 19.82
CA SER A 73 10.10 -24.89 20.35
C SER A 73 10.07 -23.86 19.23
N LEU A 74 10.81 -24.09 18.13
CA LEU A 74 10.80 -23.18 16.96
C LEU A 74 9.43 -23.06 16.31
N PHE A 75 8.71 -24.17 16.21
CA PHE A 75 7.33 -24.14 15.70
C PHE A 75 6.40 -23.34 16.61
N SER A 76 6.50 -23.52 17.93
CA SER A 76 5.68 -22.75 18.89
C SER A 76 6.04 -21.27 18.87
N GLU A 77 7.32 -20.92 18.69
CA GLU A 77 7.75 -19.53 18.50
C GLU A 77 7.12 -18.91 17.26
N MET A 78 7.12 -19.64 16.15
CA MET A 78 6.46 -19.21 14.90
C MET A 78 4.95 -19.01 15.12
N GLU A 79 4.25 -19.97 15.72
CA GLU A 79 2.80 -19.87 16.00
C GLU A 79 2.48 -18.62 16.84
N ASN A 80 3.33 -18.28 17.81
CA ASN A 80 3.16 -17.10 18.67
C ASN A 80 3.43 -15.77 17.94
N LYS A 81 4.28 -15.78 16.91
CA LYS A 81 4.63 -14.58 16.14
C LYS A 81 3.67 -14.30 14.97
N ILE A 82 3.03 -15.32 14.41
CA ILE A 82 2.11 -15.19 13.26
C ILE A 82 1.04 -14.09 13.46
N PRO A 83 0.35 -13.99 14.61
CA PRO A 83 -0.66 -12.95 14.81
C PRO A 83 -0.11 -11.53 14.71
N ALA A 84 1.16 -11.33 15.07
CA ALA A 84 1.80 -10.01 14.98
C ALA A 84 2.31 -9.66 13.56
N TRP A 85 2.42 -10.63 12.66
CA TRP A 85 2.92 -10.38 11.31
C TRP A 85 1.98 -9.50 10.50
N ASP A 86 0.67 -9.71 10.65
CA ASP A 86 -0.35 -8.92 9.95
C ASP A 86 -0.43 -7.49 10.50
N ALA A 87 -0.36 -7.34 11.83
CA ALA A 87 -0.42 -6.03 12.49
C ALA A 87 0.81 -5.15 12.19
N ASN A 88 1.98 -5.78 11.97
CA ASN A 88 3.25 -5.08 11.72
C ASN A 88 3.72 -5.23 10.26
N ALA A 89 2.82 -5.58 9.34
CA ALA A 89 3.17 -5.71 7.92
C ALA A 89 3.65 -4.37 7.36
N PRO A 90 4.75 -4.34 6.59
CA PRO A 90 5.18 -3.12 5.92
C PRO A 90 4.12 -2.66 4.91
N LEU A 91 4.00 -1.35 4.72
CA LEU A 91 3.07 -0.74 3.78
C LEU A 91 3.79 -0.28 2.53
N HIS A 92 3.29 -0.68 1.36
CA HIS A 92 3.74 -0.19 0.05
C HIS A 92 2.64 0.69 -0.56
N ILE A 93 2.80 2.00 -0.42
CA ILE A 93 1.78 3.00 -0.78
C ILE A 93 2.16 3.67 -2.08
N GLY A 94 1.25 3.64 -3.05
CA GLY A 94 1.36 4.44 -4.28
C GLY A 94 0.70 5.81 -4.13
N SER A 95 1.19 6.78 -4.87
CA SER A 95 0.48 8.05 -4.98
C SER A 95 0.73 8.74 -6.31
N SER A 96 -0.28 9.42 -6.82
CA SER A 96 -0.10 10.42 -7.85
C SER A 96 0.75 11.59 -7.35
N ILE A 97 1.26 12.40 -8.27
CA ILE A 97 2.19 13.48 -7.92
C ILE A 97 1.51 14.54 -7.02
N THR A 98 0.28 14.90 -7.29
CA THR A 98 -0.45 15.89 -6.50
C THR A 98 -0.62 15.43 -5.05
N LEU A 99 -1.20 14.25 -4.86
CA LEU A 99 -1.48 13.71 -3.53
C LEU A 99 -0.20 13.34 -2.78
N GLY A 100 0.78 12.80 -3.50
CA GLY A 100 2.11 12.50 -2.95
C GLY A 100 2.89 13.74 -2.49
N THR A 101 2.60 14.91 -3.08
CA THR A 101 3.23 16.18 -2.68
C THR A 101 2.47 16.87 -1.56
N CYS A 102 1.14 16.94 -1.65
CA CYS A 102 0.35 17.82 -0.78
C CYS A 102 -0.25 17.10 0.43
N LEU A 103 -0.54 15.79 0.34
CA LEU A 103 -1.31 15.06 1.33
C LEU A 103 -0.50 13.96 2.02
N LEU A 104 0.12 13.09 1.24
CA LEU A 104 0.72 11.87 1.75
C LEU A 104 1.80 12.08 2.82
N PRO A 105 2.67 13.12 2.75
CA PRO A 105 3.66 13.34 3.80
C PRO A 105 3.04 13.55 5.20
N SER A 106 1.93 14.29 5.26
CA SER A 106 1.22 14.53 6.53
C SER A 106 0.52 13.27 7.03
N LEU A 107 -0.11 12.50 6.14
CA LEU A 107 -0.72 11.21 6.48
C LEU A 107 0.31 10.22 7.03
N VAL A 108 1.44 10.07 6.33
CA VAL A 108 2.52 9.17 6.74
C VAL A 108 3.08 9.59 8.10
N LYS A 109 3.32 10.88 8.32
CA LYS A 109 3.79 11.39 9.61
C LYS A 109 2.80 11.04 10.73
N THR A 110 1.52 11.38 10.56
CA THR A 110 0.48 11.09 11.56
C THR A 110 0.37 9.59 11.87
N TYR A 111 0.47 8.75 10.85
CA TYR A 111 0.40 7.31 11.03
C TYR A 111 1.65 6.76 11.75
N GLN A 112 2.85 7.21 11.38
CA GLN A 112 4.10 6.78 12.02
C GLN A 112 4.25 7.22 13.47
N GLU A 113 3.60 8.33 13.87
CA GLU A 113 3.55 8.77 15.26
C GLU A 113 2.76 7.78 16.14
N GLN A 114 1.79 7.06 15.58
CA GLN A 114 0.97 6.06 16.26
C GLN A 114 1.54 4.64 16.13
N HIS A 115 2.23 4.36 15.03
CA HIS A 115 2.76 3.03 14.64
C HIS A 115 4.25 3.12 14.23
N PRO A 116 5.16 3.45 15.16
CA PRO A 116 6.58 3.66 14.86
C PRO A 116 7.30 2.40 14.36
N GLU A 117 6.75 1.21 14.63
CA GLU A 117 7.30 -0.08 14.20
C GLU A 117 6.99 -0.43 12.75
N ILE A 118 5.97 0.21 12.13
CA ILE A 118 5.54 -0.11 10.77
C ILE A 118 6.40 0.62 9.76
N LYS A 119 7.03 -0.13 8.87
CA LYS A 119 7.81 0.42 7.76
C LYS A 119 6.88 0.82 6.62
N ILE A 120 7.01 2.06 6.15
CA ILE A 120 6.23 2.60 5.04
C ILE A 120 7.15 2.89 3.86
N TYR A 121 6.82 2.31 2.71
CA TYR A 121 7.46 2.56 1.43
C TYR A 121 6.49 3.31 0.54
N VAL A 122 6.93 4.47 0.03
CA VAL A 122 6.11 5.34 -0.82
C VAL A 122 6.66 5.39 -2.23
N THR A 123 5.80 5.18 -3.21
CA THR A 123 6.11 5.36 -4.63
C THR A 123 5.23 6.46 -5.21
N ILE A 124 5.83 7.53 -5.74
CA ILE A 124 5.12 8.65 -6.36
C ILE A 124 5.43 8.66 -7.86
N LYS A 125 4.38 8.54 -8.68
CA LYS A 125 4.44 8.58 -10.15
C LYS A 125 3.17 9.24 -10.68
N ASN A 126 3.00 9.31 -12.02
CA ASN A 126 1.71 9.72 -12.58
C ASN A 126 0.65 8.62 -12.36
N THR A 127 -0.61 9.00 -12.50
CA THR A 127 -1.77 8.13 -12.20
C THR A 127 -1.71 6.81 -12.95
N GLY A 128 -1.48 6.83 -14.28
CA GLY A 128 -1.43 5.61 -15.07
C GLY A 128 -0.33 4.63 -14.64
N THR A 129 0.85 5.14 -14.26
CA THR A 129 1.95 4.30 -13.75
C THR A 129 1.59 3.70 -12.38
N ILE A 130 0.92 4.46 -11.51
CA ILE A 130 0.48 3.97 -10.19
C ILE A 130 -0.63 2.93 -10.33
N GLU A 131 -1.60 3.14 -11.22
CA GLU A 131 -2.65 2.15 -11.51
C GLU A 131 -2.04 0.82 -11.98
N GLN A 132 -1.08 0.87 -12.91
CA GLN A 132 -0.39 -0.33 -13.36
C GLN A 132 0.36 -1.03 -12.22
N ALA A 133 1.03 -0.29 -11.34
CA ALA A 133 1.72 -0.86 -10.19
C ALA A 133 0.75 -1.52 -9.17
N VAL A 134 -0.48 -1.02 -9.05
CA VAL A 134 -1.54 -1.66 -8.26
C VAL A 134 -1.98 -2.97 -8.91
N VAL A 135 -2.21 -2.97 -10.23
CA VAL A 135 -2.58 -4.18 -11.00
C VAL A 135 -1.50 -5.24 -10.91
N ASP A 136 -0.23 -4.84 -11.01
CA ASP A 136 0.94 -5.73 -10.89
C ASP A 136 1.22 -6.18 -9.43
N ASN A 137 0.36 -5.84 -8.48
CA ASN A 137 0.50 -6.17 -7.06
C ASN A 137 1.81 -5.67 -6.41
N GLN A 138 2.38 -4.59 -6.94
CA GLN A 138 3.59 -3.95 -6.38
C GLN A 138 3.28 -3.03 -5.21
N LEU A 139 2.01 -2.63 -5.06
CA LEU A 139 1.50 -1.73 -4.04
C LEU A 139 0.36 -2.40 -3.26
N ASP A 140 0.18 -2.02 -2.00
CA ASP A 140 -0.95 -2.47 -1.21
C ASP A 140 -2.21 -1.69 -1.59
N PHE A 141 -2.05 -0.38 -1.72
CA PHE A 141 -3.07 0.55 -2.19
C PHE A 141 -2.39 1.82 -2.71
N ALA A 142 -3.19 2.70 -3.33
CA ALA A 142 -2.67 3.99 -3.76
C ALA A 142 -3.71 5.11 -3.65
N LEU A 143 -3.22 6.35 -3.64
CA LEU A 143 -3.99 7.57 -3.68
C LEU A 143 -3.80 8.21 -5.06
N VAL A 144 -4.87 8.35 -5.82
CA VAL A 144 -4.82 8.90 -7.19
C VAL A 144 -5.96 9.88 -7.45
N GLU A 145 -5.82 10.68 -8.48
CA GLU A 145 -6.87 11.55 -9.01
C GLU A 145 -7.27 11.13 -10.43
N GLY A 146 -8.44 11.58 -10.86
CA GLY A 146 -8.94 11.40 -12.22
C GLY A 146 -9.99 10.31 -12.34
N THR A 147 -10.02 9.59 -13.45
CA THR A 147 -10.97 8.51 -13.70
C THR A 147 -10.27 7.18 -13.67
N VAL A 148 -10.68 6.31 -12.73
CA VAL A 148 -10.14 4.96 -12.59
C VAL A 148 -11.10 3.99 -13.27
N THR A 149 -10.67 3.35 -14.35
CA THR A 149 -11.53 2.46 -15.17
C THR A 149 -11.03 1.02 -15.27
N HIS A 150 -9.85 0.72 -14.70
CA HIS A 150 -9.28 -0.62 -14.82
C HIS A 150 -10.14 -1.67 -14.07
N PRO A 151 -10.56 -2.78 -14.72
CA PRO A 151 -11.52 -3.73 -14.15
C PRO A 151 -11.00 -4.46 -12.90
N GLU A 152 -9.69 -4.57 -12.73
CA GLU A 152 -9.08 -5.22 -11.56
C GLU A 152 -8.87 -4.27 -10.37
N ILE A 153 -9.23 -2.98 -10.51
CA ILE A 153 -9.08 -1.97 -9.48
C ILE A 153 -10.44 -1.68 -8.82
N ILE A 154 -10.47 -1.76 -7.49
CA ILE A 154 -11.53 -1.15 -6.70
C ILE A 154 -11.10 0.27 -6.37
N SER A 155 -11.96 1.24 -6.67
CA SER A 155 -11.77 2.65 -6.38
C SER A 155 -12.84 3.18 -5.42
N GLU A 156 -12.42 3.99 -4.46
CA GLU A 156 -13.27 4.65 -3.47
C GLU A 156 -12.97 6.14 -3.51
N VAL A 157 -13.99 6.97 -3.75
CA VAL A 157 -13.84 8.44 -3.66
C VAL A 157 -13.71 8.84 -2.18
N PHE A 158 -12.64 9.56 -1.83
CA PHE A 158 -12.46 10.07 -0.46
C PHE A 158 -12.45 11.60 -0.38
N SER A 159 -12.21 12.31 -1.49
CA SER A 159 -12.22 13.77 -1.57
C SER A 159 -12.32 14.26 -3.02
N ALA A 160 -12.25 15.56 -3.22
CA ALA A 160 -12.20 16.19 -4.52
C ALA A 160 -11.17 17.33 -4.54
N ASP A 161 -10.68 17.67 -5.73
CA ASP A 161 -9.75 18.76 -6.02
C ASP A 161 -10.19 19.48 -7.30
N MET A 162 -9.63 20.65 -7.53
CA MET A 162 -9.88 21.45 -8.73
C MET A 162 -8.60 21.68 -9.51
N LEU A 163 -8.70 21.74 -10.84
CA LEU A 163 -7.64 22.29 -11.67
C LEU A 163 -7.88 23.79 -11.87
N CYS A 164 -6.82 24.57 -11.81
CA CYS A 164 -6.82 25.99 -12.09
C CYS A 164 -6.02 26.28 -13.35
N MET A 165 -6.57 27.11 -14.23
CA MET A 165 -5.80 27.71 -15.30
C MET A 165 -5.04 28.91 -14.74
N VAL A 166 -3.72 28.92 -14.89
CA VAL A 166 -2.83 29.93 -14.28
C VAL A 166 -1.84 30.47 -15.29
N ALA A 167 -1.47 31.73 -15.11
CA ALA A 167 -0.44 32.42 -15.89
C ALA A 167 0.31 33.43 -15.03
N ALA A 168 1.36 34.05 -15.57
CA ALA A 168 2.02 35.19 -14.95
C ALA A 168 1.04 36.39 -14.82
N PRO A 169 1.21 37.27 -13.79
CA PRO A 169 0.33 38.42 -13.57
C PRO A 169 0.23 39.37 -14.76
N GLY A 170 1.30 39.49 -15.57
CA GLY A 170 1.34 40.33 -16.78
C GLY A 170 0.81 39.64 -18.04
N HIS A 171 0.24 38.45 -17.96
CA HIS A 171 -0.27 37.74 -19.12
C HIS A 171 -1.50 38.46 -19.72
N PRO A 172 -1.61 38.60 -21.07
CA PRO A 172 -2.70 39.36 -21.71
C PRO A 172 -4.12 38.90 -21.29
N LEU A 173 -4.31 37.59 -21.10
CA LEU A 173 -5.61 37.05 -20.69
C LEU A 173 -5.94 37.29 -19.20
N ALA A 174 -4.99 37.75 -18.39
CA ALA A 174 -5.23 38.04 -16.96
C ALA A 174 -6.18 39.23 -16.75
N ALA A 175 -6.27 40.16 -17.74
CA ALA A 175 -7.16 41.29 -17.70
C ALA A 175 -8.61 40.96 -18.14
N ASN A 176 -8.85 39.77 -18.67
CA ASN A 176 -10.16 39.36 -19.19
C ASN A 176 -11.08 38.92 -18.04
N ARG A 177 -12.38 39.27 -18.12
CA ARG A 177 -13.39 38.80 -17.17
C ARG A 177 -13.74 37.31 -17.35
N THR A 178 -13.58 36.82 -18.56
CA THR A 178 -13.81 35.40 -18.93
C THR A 178 -12.75 35.03 -19.97
N VAL A 179 -12.25 33.80 -19.88
CA VAL A 179 -11.32 33.20 -20.84
C VAL A 179 -12.01 32.01 -21.47
N THR A 180 -12.08 31.98 -22.79
CA THR A 180 -12.61 30.83 -23.53
C THR A 180 -11.51 29.77 -23.76
N LEU A 181 -11.93 28.53 -24.06
CA LEU A 181 -10.98 27.49 -24.44
C LEU A 181 -10.20 27.84 -25.70
N ALA A 182 -10.84 28.58 -26.65
CA ALA A 182 -10.19 29.06 -27.87
C ALA A 182 -9.11 30.10 -27.56
N ASP A 183 -9.36 31.04 -26.61
CA ASP A 183 -8.37 32.00 -26.16
C ASP A 183 -7.17 31.28 -25.54
N ALA A 184 -7.42 30.30 -24.69
CA ALA A 184 -6.38 29.53 -24.06
C ALA A 184 -5.56 28.71 -25.06
N ALA A 185 -6.22 28.09 -26.05
CA ALA A 185 -5.56 27.31 -27.10
C ALA A 185 -4.68 28.15 -28.03
N SER A 186 -4.94 29.47 -28.11
CA SER A 186 -4.10 30.39 -28.89
C SER A 186 -2.78 30.75 -28.21
N CYS A 187 -2.62 30.38 -26.93
CA CYS A 187 -1.44 30.64 -26.15
C CYS A 187 -0.55 29.38 -26.06
N PRO A 188 0.76 29.52 -25.76
CA PRO A 188 1.60 28.38 -25.40
C PRO A 188 1.06 27.64 -24.18
N LEU A 189 0.75 26.35 -24.32
CA LEU A 189 0.24 25.53 -23.24
C LEU A 189 1.38 24.76 -22.54
N LEU A 190 1.39 24.82 -21.21
CA LEU A 190 2.37 24.16 -20.36
C LEU A 190 1.64 22.97 -19.68
N LEU A 191 1.85 21.77 -20.18
CA LEU A 191 1.04 20.63 -19.82
C LEU A 191 1.85 19.52 -19.16
N ARG A 192 1.17 18.72 -18.37
CA ARG A 192 1.72 17.49 -17.82
C ARG A 192 1.97 16.46 -18.94
N GLU A 193 2.73 15.45 -18.62
CA GLU A 193 3.02 14.32 -19.49
C GLU A 193 1.78 13.41 -19.69
N PRO A 194 1.76 12.57 -20.76
CA PRO A 194 0.76 11.53 -20.94
C PRO A 194 0.71 10.56 -19.75
N GLY A 195 -0.49 10.06 -19.41
CA GLY A 195 -0.72 9.22 -18.24
C GLY A 195 -0.88 10.01 -16.93
N SER A 196 -0.81 11.35 -16.97
CA SER A 196 -1.26 12.22 -15.89
C SER A 196 -2.76 12.45 -16.00
N ALA A 197 -3.51 12.14 -14.93
CA ALA A 197 -4.95 12.38 -14.89
C ALA A 197 -5.33 13.85 -15.17
N GLY A 198 -4.51 14.80 -14.71
CA GLY A 198 -4.70 16.21 -15.00
C GLY A 198 -4.55 16.51 -16.52
N ARG A 199 -3.62 15.85 -17.20
CA ARG A 199 -3.45 15.97 -18.66
C ARG A 199 -4.67 15.43 -19.40
N GLU A 200 -5.17 14.27 -19.03
CA GLU A 200 -6.33 13.63 -19.66
C GLU A 200 -7.60 14.48 -19.51
N ILE A 201 -7.81 15.08 -18.34
CA ILE A 201 -8.93 16.00 -18.10
C ILE A 201 -8.81 17.22 -19.02
N VAL A 202 -7.63 17.82 -19.12
CA VAL A 202 -7.38 19.00 -19.95
C VAL A 202 -7.60 18.66 -21.42
N GLU A 203 -7.04 17.57 -21.93
CA GLU A 203 -7.23 17.16 -23.33
C GLU A 203 -8.69 16.87 -23.65
N SER A 204 -9.39 16.16 -22.74
CA SER A 204 -10.82 15.87 -22.90
C SER A 204 -11.66 17.16 -22.92
N LEU A 205 -11.31 18.14 -22.09
CA LEU A 205 -11.99 19.43 -22.04
C LEU A 205 -11.86 20.18 -23.38
N PHE A 206 -10.64 20.32 -23.90
CA PHE A 206 -10.42 21.00 -25.17
C PHE A 206 -11.04 20.24 -26.37
N LEU A 207 -10.94 18.91 -26.35
CA LEU A 207 -11.53 18.05 -27.34
C LEU A 207 -13.07 18.16 -27.39
N SER A 208 -13.73 18.26 -26.22
CA SER A 208 -15.18 18.47 -26.13
C SER A 208 -15.61 19.81 -26.75
N GLY A 209 -14.73 20.81 -26.75
CA GLY A 209 -14.90 22.08 -27.45
C GLY A 209 -14.50 22.03 -28.94
N GLY A 210 -14.15 20.85 -29.48
CA GLY A 210 -13.68 20.69 -30.86
C GLY A 210 -12.26 21.21 -31.10
N ILE A 211 -11.47 21.44 -30.06
CA ILE A 211 -10.13 22.04 -30.13
C ILE A 211 -9.09 20.97 -29.88
N GLN A 212 -8.17 20.77 -30.79
CA GLN A 212 -6.97 19.97 -30.58
C GLN A 212 -5.85 20.86 -30.03
N ILE A 213 -5.21 20.39 -28.96
CA ILE A 213 -4.11 21.11 -28.32
C ILE A 213 -2.81 20.32 -28.42
N ALA A 214 -1.70 21.07 -28.45
CA ALA A 214 -0.36 20.53 -28.36
C ALA A 214 0.40 21.32 -27.28
N PRO A 215 1.19 20.65 -26.42
CA PRO A 215 1.98 21.36 -25.43
C PRO A 215 3.12 22.12 -26.08
N ALA A 216 3.34 23.38 -25.66
CA ALA A 216 4.60 24.08 -25.89
C ALA A 216 5.68 23.57 -24.93
N TRP A 217 5.29 23.20 -23.71
CA TRP A 217 6.10 22.49 -22.72
C TRP A 217 5.36 21.28 -22.22
N GLU A 218 6.08 20.16 -22.13
CA GLU A 218 5.59 18.92 -21.52
C GLU A 218 6.54 18.53 -20.38
N SER A 219 6.01 18.22 -19.20
CA SER A 219 6.84 17.86 -18.06
C SER A 219 6.13 16.99 -17.05
N VAL A 220 6.86 15.98 -16.50
CA VAL A 220 6.46 15.23 -15.32
C VAL A 220 6.54 16.06 -14.03
N SER A 221 7.34 17.11 -14.04
CA SER A 221 7.51 18.02 -12.91
C SER A 221 6.51 19.16 -12.95
N THR A 222 5.50 19.11 -12.08
CA THR A 222 4.54 20.21 -11.92
C THR A 222 5.24 21.52 -11.51
N LEU A 223 6.30 21.44 -10.67
CA LEU A 223 7.07 22.61 -10.29
C LEU A 223 7.74 23.29 -11.50
N ALA A 224 8.23 22.51 -12.47
CA ALA A 224 8.79 23.08 -13.69
C ALA A 224 7.75 23.87 -14.49
N LEU A 225 6.51 23.35 -14.59
CA LEU A 225 5.40 24.02 -15.25
C LEU A 225 4.98 25.29 -14.52
N ILE A 226 4.92 25.25 -13.17
CA ILE A 226 4.67 26.44 -12.33
C ILE A 226 5.73 27.53 -12.60
N ARG A 227 7.01 27.18 -12.60
CA ARG A 227 8.10 28.12 -12.85
C ARG A 227 8.06 28.67 -14.29
N ALA A 228 7.73 27.85 -15.26
CA ALA A 228 7.55 28.30 -16.65
C ALA A 228 6.38 29.30 -16.76
N ALA A 229 5.25 29.04 -16.12
CA ALA A 229 4.11 29.96 -16.08
C ALA A 229 4.46 31.27 -15.37
N GLN A 230 5.15 31.23 -14.23
CA GLN A 230 5.62 32.42 -13.49
C GLN A 230 6.55 33.32 -14.37
N ASN A 231 7.36 32.70 -15.21
CA ASN A 231 8.23 33.40 -16.15
C ASN A 231 7.53 33.88 -17.46
N GLY A 232 6.21 33.72 -17.53
CA GLY A 232 5.44 34.21 -18.69
C GLY A 232 5.58 33.36 -19.96
N LEU A 233 6.05 32.11 -19.84
CA LEU A 233 6.28 31.23 -20.99
C LEU A 233 4.99 30.60 -21.55
N GLY A 234 3.85 30.81 -20.88
CA GLY A 234 2.57 30.31 -21.33
C GLY A 234 1.56 30.13 -20.20
N ILE A 235 0.51 29.41 -20.48
CA ILE A 235 -0.60 29.09 -19.59
C ILE A 235 -0.45 27.64 -19.10
N ALA A 236 -0.58 27.42 -17.80
CA ALA A 236 -0.63 26.09 -17.21
C ALA A 236 -2.04 25.78 -16.66
N ILE A 237 -2.50 24.53 -16.78
CA ILE A 237 -3.72 24.05 -16.12
C ILE A 237 -3.29 22.98 -15.12
N LEU A 238 -3.30 23.34 -13.85
CA LEU A 238 -2.66 22.59 -12.77
C LEU A 238 -3.59 22.46 -11.55
N PRO A 239 -3.35 21.46 -10.68
CA PRO A 239 -4.08 21.32 -9.43
C PRO A 239 -3.99 22.58 -8.56
N GLU A 240 -5.15 23.02 -8.03
CA GLU A 240 -5.20 24.16 -7.11
C GLU A 240 -4.28 23.93 -5.91
N LEU A 241 -4.28 22.71 -5.38
CA LEU A 241 -3.42 22.33 -4.26
C LEU A 241 -1.94 22.65 -4.50
N LEU A 242 -1.45 22.54 -5.74
CA LEU A 242 -0.04 22.76 -6.08
C LEU A 242 0.28 24.20 -6.45
N VAL A 243 -0.70 25.01 -6.89
CA VAL A 243 -0.49 26.40 -7.29
C VAL A 243 -0.95 27.41 -6.23
N ARG A 244 -1.58 26.95 -5.15
CA ARG A 244 -2.18 27.76 -4.09
C ARG A 244 -1.22 28.81 -3.51
N ASP A 245 0.02 28.42 -3.23
CA ASP A 245 1.00 29.34 -2.65
C ASP A 245 1.45 30.41 -3.67
N ALA A 246 1.63 30.04 -4.91
CA ALA A 246 1.99 30.98 -5.99
C ALA A 246 0.83 31.95 -6.32
N LEU A 247 -0.42 31.49 -6.19
CA LEU A 247 -1.59 32.37 -6.29
C LEU A 247 -1.69 33.34 -5.12
N LYS A 248 -1.44 32.87 -3.88
CA LYS A 248 -1.46 33.72 -2.68
C LYS A 248 -0.36 34.76 -2.66
N SER A 249 0.86 34.41 -3.14
CA SER A 249 1.97 35.35 -3.23
C SER A 249 1.82 36.35 -4.40
N GLY A 250 0.90 36.09 -5.33
CA GLY A 250 0.74 36.90 -6.55
C GLY A 250 1.77 36.62 -7.65
N ASP A 251 2.56 35.56 -7.51
CA ASP A 251 3.51 35.11 -8.54
C ASP A 251 2.81 34.47 -9.75
N LEU A 252 1.58 33.99 -9.53
CA LEU A 252 0.64 33.54 -10.55
C LEU A 252 -0.72 34.20 -10.35
N VAL A 253 -1.48 34.28 -11.43
CA VAL A 253 -2.88 34.68 -11.40
C VAL A 253 -3.74 33.57 -12.01
N SER A 254 -4.94 33.40 -11.44
CA SER A 254 -5.93 32.48 -12.00
C SER A 254 -6.63 33.15 -13.21
N LEU A 255 -6.70 32.42 -14.29
CA LEU A 255 -7.49 32.82 -15.47
C LEU A 255 -8.91 32.25 -15.33
N PRO A 256 -9.96 33.08 -15.41
CA PRO A 256 -11.33 32.67 -15.10
C PRO A 256 -11.89 31.75 -16.19
N LEU A 257 -11.94 30.45 -15.90
CA LEU A 257 -12.71 29.44 -16.61
C LEU A 257 -14.06 29.20 -15.91
N PRO A 258 -15.08 28.69 -16.63
CA PRO A 258 -16.31 28.21 -15.97
C PRO A 258 -15.97 27.19 -14.87
N PRO A 259 -16.49 27.36 -13.63
CA PRO A 259 -16.02 26.64 -12.46
C PRO A 259 -16.29 25.13 -12.44
N ASP A 260 -17.31 24.66 -13.15
CA ASP A 260 -17.76 23.27 -13.06
C ASP A 260 -16.97 22.27 -13.92
N ILE A 261 -16.03 22.77 -14.74
CA ILE A 261 -15.38 22.00 -15.80
C ILE A 261 -14.09 21.31 -15.34
N LEU A 262 -13.51 21.75 -14.23
CA LEU A 262 -12.18 21.36 -13.79
C LEU A 262 -12.13 20.62 -12.45
N THR A 263 -13.28 20.20 -11.94
CA THR A 263 -13.35 19.39 -10.72
C THR A 263 -12.93 17.94 -11.02
N ARG A 264 -12.15 17.35 -10.14
CA ARG A 264 -11.73 15.96 -10.21
C ARG A 264 -11.89 15.26 -8.87
N SER A 265 -12.27 14.00 -8.90
CA SER A 265 -12.35 13.16 -7.70
C SER A 265 -10.96 12.64 -7.33
N LEU A 266 -10.76 12.47 -6.04
CA LEU A 266 -9.58 11.84 -5.44
C LEU A 266 -9.99 10.46 -4.93
N TYR A 267 -9.22 9.45 -5.30
CA TYR A 267 -9.55 8.05 -5.07
C TYR A 267 -8.49 7.36 -4.21
N LEU A 268 -8.97 6.49 -3.33
CA LEU A 268 -8.21 5.37 -2.80
C LEU A 268 -8.43 4.19 -3.75
N ILE A 269 -7.34 3.59 -4.21
CA ILE A 269 -7.41 2.46 -5.13
C ILE A 269 -6.61 1.28 -4.62
N ARG A 270 -7.11 0.07 -4.90
CA ARG A 270 -6.42 -1.20 -4.63
C ARG A 270 -6.83 -2.26 -5.64
N HIS A 271 -6.02 -3.28 -5.79
CA HIS A 271 -6.41 -4.45 -6.58
C HIS A 271 -7.59 -5.17 -5.89
N HIS A 272 -8.58 -5.63 -6.66
CA HIS A 272 -9.82 -6.21 -6.11
C HIS A 272 -9.59 -7.48 -5.28
N ASN A 273 -8.55 -8.26 -5.59
CA ASN A 273 -8.15 -9.47 -4.85
C ASN A 273 -7.03 -9.22 -3.84
N LYS A 274 -6.61 -7.97 -3.59
CA LYS A 274 -5.56 -7.67 -2.62
C LYS A 274 -6.05 -7.99 -1.21
N TYR A 275 -5.34 -8.87 -0.53
CA TYR A 275 -5.44 -8.98 0.91
C TYR A 275 -4.77 -7.75 1.54
N LEU A 276 -5.52 -7.01 2.33
CA LEU A 276 -4.99 -5.88 3.09
C LEU A 276 -4.69 -6.34 4.52
N SER A 277 -3.49 -6.04 4.99
CA SER A 277 -3.13 -6.23 6.38
C SER A 277 -3.92 -5.27 7.29
N SER A 278 -3.97 -5.55 8.59
CA SER A 278 -4.58 -4.65 9.57
C SER A 278 -3.97 -3.25 9.50
N SER A 279 -2.64 -3.16 9.36
CA SER A 279 -1.93 -1.89 9.19
C SER A 279 -2.35 -1.12 7.92
N ALA A 280 -2.62 -1.82 6.81
CA ALA A 280 -3.10 -1.18 5.58
C ALA A 280 -4.53 -0.64 5.73
N GLU A 281 -5.43 -1.41 6.35
CA GLU A 281 -6.81 -0.97 6.63
C GLU A 281 -6.84 0.25 7.56
N GLU A 282 -6.02 0.29 8.59
CA GLU A 282 -5.91 1.42 9.50
C GLU A 282 -5.41 2.68 8.79
N PHE A 283 -4.41 2.56 7.90
CA PHE A 283 -3.95 3.69 7.09
C PHE A 283 -5.04 4.19 6.13
N LEU A 284 -5.78 3.29 5.49
CA LEU A 284 -6.91 3.67 4.63
C LEU A 284 -8.01 4.40 5.43
N ASN A 285 -8.28 3.96 6.67
CA ASN A 285 -9.23 4.66 7.54
C ASN A 285 -8.74 6.06 7.91
N LEU A 286 -7.44 6.25 8.13
CA LEU A 286 -6.86 7.58 8.32
C LEU A 286 -7.07 8.46 7.07
N CYS A 287 -6.87 7.92 5.86
CA CYS A 287 -7.13 8.65 4.61
C CYS A 287 -8.61 9.09 4.49
N ARG A 288 -9.57 8.23 4.84
CA ARG A 288 -11.02 8.52 4.79
C ARG A 288 -11.43 9.65 5.74
N MET A 289 -10.77 9.73 6.88
CA MET A 289 -11.06 10.76 7.91
C MET A 289 -10.35 12.09 7.64
N TRP A 290 -9.40 12.12 6.70
CA TRP A 290 -8.62 13.31 6.44
C TRP A 290 -9.46 14.39 5.75
N LYS A 291 -9.35 15.62 6.26
CA LYS A 291 -9.98 16.82 5.67
C LYS A 291 -8.89 17.78 5.19
N PHE A 292 -9.03 18.26 3.95
CA PHE A 292 -8.15 19.26 3.35
C PHE A 292 -8.33 20.65 3.96
#